data_3fae81c7576cdf0d21db29de36a1bfdc
#
_entry.id   3fae81c7576cdf0d21db29de36a1bfdc
#
_cell.length_a   1.000
_cell.length_b   1.000
_cell.length_c   1.000
_cell.angle_alpha   90.00
_cell.angle_beta   90.00
_cell.angle_gamma   90.00
#
_symmetry.space_group_name_H-M   'P 1'
#
loop_
_entity.id
_entity.type
_entity.pdbx_description
1 polymer ?
#
loop_
_entity_poly.entity_id
_entity_poly.type
_entity_poly.pdbx_seq_one_letter_code
_entity_poly.pdbx_strand_id
1 'polypeptide(L)'
;MLRKKVFLSVLFLLILPNYLFGQEKVYIQMIVDKEIITNIDIQKEIDYLKILNPNLSSLENKKIINIAKKSLVNEIIKKKEIEKFIVIDQSNEIEEDLLRNLYARLNLTKDEFKNILIQKGNYTLLEVKKKLKIEILWNDLIFYKFEKQVKIDEKKLLKRIDDSSFKEKKEYLLSEIIFEKKINQNLEELTNKIKASISEIGFDNTANIYSISDTSKFGGKIGWVDEASLSNLIN
;
A
#
# COMPACT_ATOMS: atom_id res chain seq x y z
N MET A 1 37.47 -19.72 -53.88
CA MET A 1 36.27 -18.97 -53.40
C MET A 1 35.62 -19.58 -52.16
N LEU A 2 35.60 -20.89 -52.01
CA LEU A 2 34.95 -21.56 -50.84
C LEU A 2 35.61 -21.24 -49.46
N ARG A 3 36.92 -21.16 -49.39
CA ARG A 3 37.67 -20.90 -48.14
C ARG A 3 37.38 -19.50 -47.56
N LYS A 4 37.16 -18.46 -48.40
CA LYS A 4 36.79 -17.10 -47.90
C LYS A 4 35.37 -17.03 -47.37
N LYS A 5 34.42 -17.80 -47.94
CA LYS A 5 33.04 -17.86 -47.47
C LYS A 5 32.90 -18.56 -46.12
N VAL A 6 33.71 -19.62 -45.89
CA VAL A 6 33.72 -20.35 -44.62
C VAL A 6 34.33 -19.47 -43.52
N PHE A 7 35.39 -18.70 -43.82
CA PHE A 7 36.00 -17.79 -42.83
C PHE A 7 35.07 -16.64 -42.42
N LEU A 8 34.31 -16.10 -43.39
CA LEU A 8 33.31 -15.05 -43.14
C LEU A 8 32.12 -15.58 -42.32
N SER A 9 31.70 -16.85 -42.52
CA SER A 9 30.64 -17.49 -41.76
C SER A 9 31.04 -17.80 -40.33
N VAL A 10 32.28 -18.20 -40.10
CA VAL A 10 32.84 -18.43 -38.76
C VAL A 10 33.02 -17.11 -38.00
N LEU A 11 33.42 -16.04 -38.68
CA LEU A 11 33.55 -14.71 -38.07
C LEU A 11 32.19 -14.15 -37.68
N PHE A 12 31.12 -14.39 -38.45
CA PHE A 12 29.75 -13.96 -38.09
C PHE A 12 29.18 -14.73 -36.88
N LEU A 13 29.58 -15.98 -36.69
CA LEU A 13 29.18 -16.78 -35.51
C LEU A 13 29.84 -16.31 -34.22
N LEU A 14 31.01 -15.67 -34.29
CA LEU A 14 31.74 -15.12 -33.15
C LEU A 14 31.21 -13.73 -32.68
N ILE A 15 30.39 -13.06 -33.53
CA ILE A 15 29.82 -11.73 -33.24
C ILE A 15 28.38 -11.84 -32.71
N LEU A 16 27.85 -13.05 -32.46
CA LEU A 16 26.62 -13.18 -31.71
C LEU A 16 26.85 -12.60 -30.31
N PRO A 17 26.27 -11.43 -29.97
CA PRO A 17 26.39 -10.91 -28.61
C PRO A 17 25.82 -11.98 -27.69
N ASN A 18 26.64 -12.48 -26.79
CA ASN A 18 26.15 -13.22 -25.65
C ASN A 18 25.22 -12.28 -24.90
N TYR A 19 23.93 -12.31 -25.23
CA TYR A 19 22.92 -11.81 -24.34
C TYR A 19 22.95 -12.72 -23.11
N LEU A 20 23.93 -12.50 -22.25
CA LEU A 20 23.87 -12.89 -20.88
C LEU A 20 22.69 -12.13 -20.31
N PHE A 21 21.51 -12.73 -20.37
CA PHE A 21 20.42 -12.36 -19.50
C PHE A 21 20.99 -12.47 -18.09
N GLY A 22 21.36 -11.33 -17.54
CA GLY A 22 21.77 -11.25 -16.15
C GLY A 22 20.59 -11.74 -15.34
N GLN A 23 20.62 -12.99 -14.92
CA GLN A 23 19.66 -13.48 -13.93
C GLN A 23 19.89 -12.64 -12.69
N GLU A 24 18.90 -11.79 -12.36
CA GLU A 24 18.93 -11.08 -11.08
C GLU A 24 19.14 -12.11 -9.97
N LYS A 25 20.24 -11.98 -9.28
CA LYS A 25 20.60 -12.91 -8.20
C LYS A 25 19.57 -12.80 -7.09
N VAL A 26 18.78 -13.84 -6.89
CA VAL A 26 17.81 -13.91 -5.79
C VAL A 26 18.56 -14.14 -4.48
N TYR A 27 18.27 -13.31 -3.47
CA TYR A 27 18.83 -13.46 -2.13
C TYR A 27 17.81 -13.06 -1.06
N ILE A 28 17.97 -13.65 0.12
CA ILE A 28 17.10 -13.39 1.26
C ILE A 28 17.42 -12.01 1.82
N GLN A 29 16.40 -11.14 1.91
CA GLN A 29 16.49 -9.81 2.51
C GLN A 29 16.14 -9.83 3.99
N MET A 30 15.15 -10.62 4.37
CA MET A 30 14.73 -10.78 5.75
C MET A 30 13.87 -12.04 5.93
N ILE A 31 13.71 -12.44 7.16
CA ILE A 31 12.79 -13.52 7.56
C ILE A 31 11.86 -12.95 8.63
N VAL A 32 10.56 -13.12 8.45
CA VAL A 32 9.53 -12.72 9.40
C VAL A 32 8.86 -13.98 9.91
N ASP A 33 9.17 -14.37 11.14
CA ASP A 33 8.84 -15.68 11.71
C ASP A 33 9.40 -16.81 10.81
N LYS A 34 8.60 -17.47 9.99
CA LYS A 34 9.04 -18.53 9.07
C LYS A 34 8.93 -18.11 7.58
N GLU A 35 8.39 -16.93 7.31
CA GLU A 35 8.22 -16.41 5.95
C GLU A 35 9.50 -15.71 5.49
N ILE A 36 9.99 -16.10 4.32
CA ILE A 36 11.15 -15.53 3.70
C ILE A 36 10.72 -14.39 2.78
N ILE A 37 11.37 -13.24 2.90
CA ILE A 37 11.23 -12.10 1.98
C ILE A 37 12.54 -11.95 1.22
N THR A 38 12.47 -12.01 -0.09
CA THR A 38 13.61 -11.88 -1.01
C THR A 38 13.73 -10.44 -1.54
N ASN A 39 14.85 -10.16 -2.21
CA ASN A 39 15.01 -8.91 -2.96
C ASN A 39 13.96 -8.77 -4.09
N ILE A 40 13.52 -9.88 -4.68
CA ILE A 40 12.48 -9.89 -5.73
C ILE A 40 11.13 -9.48 -5.15
N ASP A 41 10.77 -10.00 -3.96
CA ASP A 41 9.53 -9.63 -3.28
C ASP A 41 9.50 -8.13 -2.96
N ILE A 42 10.63 -7.58 -2.49
CA ILE A 42 10.75 -6.15 -2.22
C ILE A 42 10.61 -5.32 -3.49
N GLN A 43 11.28 -5.72 -4.58
CA GLN A 43 11.15 -4.99 -5.85
C GLN A 43 9.71 -5.01 -6.37
N LYS A 44 9.09 -6.18 -6.35
CA LYS A 44 7.68 -6.36 -6.72
C LYS A 44 6.75 -5.48 -5.88
N GLU A 45 6.97 -5.41 -4.57
CA GLU A 45 6.20 -4.54 -3.68
C GLU A 45 6.43 -3.05 -3.96
N ILE A 46 7.67 -2.63 -4.26
CA ILE A 46 7.98 -1.25 -4.67
C ILE A 46 7.16 -0.87 -5.91
N ASP A 47 7.14 -1.72 -6.92
CA ASP A 47 6.45 -1.46 -8.17
C ASP A 47 4.93 -1.39 -7.96
N TYR A 48 4.37 -2.27 -7.12
CA TYR A 48 2.98 -2.22 -6.71
C TYR A 48 2.64 -0.93 -5.96
N LEU A 49 3.43 -0.54 -4.97
CA LEU A 49 3.22 0.69 -4.22
C LEU A 49 3.30 1.95 -5.09
N LYS A 50 4.18 1.96 -6.11
CA LYS A 50 4.25 3.06 -7.10
C LYS A 50 3.00 3.14 -7.99
N ILE A 51 2.32 2.00 -8.25
CA ILE A 51 1.03 2.01 -8.95
C ILE A 51 -0.03 2.66 -8.06
N LEU A 52 -0.04 2.37 -6.76
CA LEU A 52 -0.98 2.94 -5.81
C LEU A 52 -0.71 4.43 -5.50
N ASN A 53 0.56 4.79 -5.41
CA ASN A 53 1.02 6.16 -5.17
C ASN A 53 2.23 6.50 -6.08
N PRO A 54 1.99 7.11 -7.25
CA PRO A 54 3.06 7.48 -8.18
C PRO A 54 4.12 8.43 -7.58
N ASN A 55 3.77 9.22 -6.55
CA ASN A 55 4.68 10.15 -5.89
C ASN A 55 5.87 9.46 -5.22
N LEU A 56 5.74 8.15 -4.90
CA LEU A 56 6.85 7.34 -4.39
C LEU A 56 8.05 7.29 -5.36
N SER A 57 7.83 7.52 -6.64
CA SER A 57 8.90 7.55 -7.63
C SER A 57 9.91 8.68 -7.43
N SER A 58 9.54 9.74 -6.68
CA SER A 58 10.43 10.86 -6.34
C SER A 58 11.32 10.59 -5.13
N LEU A 59 11.09 9.51 -4.39
CA LEU A 59 11.86 9.18 -3.19
C LEU A 59 13.19 8.53 -3.53
N GLU A 60 14.16 8.72 -2.64
CA GLU A 60 15.42 7.97 -2.66
C GLU A 60 15.17 6.47 -2.54
N ASN A 61 15.97 5.67 -3.24
CA ASN A 61 15.84 4.21 -3.25
C ASN A 61 15.82 3.59 -1.84
N LYS A 62 16.62 4.10 -0.92
CA LYS A 62 16.66 3.60 0.47
C LYS A 62 15.34 3.80 1.20
N LYS A 63 14.69 4.94 1.00
CA LYS A 63 13.39 5.26 1.61
C LYS A 63 12.30 4.34 1.06
N ILE A 64 12.24 4.17 -0.26
CA ILE A 64 11.21 3.33 -0.89
C ILE A 64 11.37 1.84 -0.56
N ILE A 65 12.61 1.34 -0.48
CA ILE A 65 12.89 -0.04 -0.03
C ILE A 65 12.38 -0.25 1.40
N ASN A 66 12.56 0.72 2.31
CA ASN A 66 12.08 0.60 3.68
C ASN A 66 10.54 0.61 3.76
N ILE A 67 9.87 1.40 2.91
CA ILE A 67 8.41 1.40 2.80
C ILE A 67 7.91 0.02 2.34
N ALA A 68 8.50 -0.53 1.29
CA ALA A 68 8.15 -1.85 0.78
C ALA A 68 8.40 -2.97 1.82
N LYS A 69 9.52 -2.93 2.52
CA LYS A 69 9.81 -3.86 3.63
C LYS A 69 8.74 -3.79 4.71
N LYS A 70 8.38 -2.57 5.15
CA LYS A 70 7.31 -2.36 6.15
C LYS A 70 5.97 -2.91 5.67
N SER A 71 5.62 -2.68 4.40
CA SER A 71 4.38 -3.17 3.80
C SER A 71 4.30 -4.69 3.83
N LEU A 72 5.34 -5.39 3.36
CA LEU A 72 5.40 -6.85 3.35
C LEU A 72 5.38 -7.45 4.77
N VAL A 73 6.13 -6.86 5.69
CA VAL A 73 6.15 -7.31 7.10
C VAL A 73 4.77 -7.17 7.72
N ASN A 74 4.10 -6.04 7.53
CA ASN A 74 2.75 -5.82 8.06
C ASN A 74 1.74 -6.81 7.48
N GLU A 75 1.81 -7.08 6.18
CA GLU A 75 0.94 -8.06 5.52
C GLU A 75 1.12 -9.47 6.13
N ILE A 76 2.37 -9.91 6.34
CA ILE A 76 2.66 -11.20 6.97
C ILE A 76 2.14 -11.24 8.40
N ILE A 77 2.35 -10.19 9.19
CA ILE A 77 1.88 -10.13 10.59
C ILE A 77 0.36 -10.19 10.64
N LYS A 78 -0.33 -9.37 9.83
CA LYS A 78 -1.80 -9.37 9.74
C LYS A 78 -2.32 -10.76 9.36
N LYS A 79 -1.79 -11.35 8.31
CA LYS A 79 -2.16 -12.70 7.84
C LYS A 79 -2.02 -13.72 8.96
N LYS A 80 -0.89 -13.78 9.63
CA LYS A 80 -0.63 -14.73 10.72
C LYS A 80 -1.54 -14.53 11.92
N GLU A 81 -1.86 -13.29 12.27
CA GLU A 81 -2.79 -13.01 13.36
C GLU A 81 -4.21 -13.44 12.99
N ILE A 82 -4.65 -13.20 11.75
CA ILE A 82 -5.95 -13.64 11.24
C ILE A 82 -6.06 -15.15 11.26
N GLU A 83 -5.03 -15.87 10.79
CA GLU A 83 -5.00 -17.34 10.71
C GLU A 83 -5.14 -18.05 12.06
N LYS A 84 -4.92 -17.35 13.18
CA LYS A 84 -5.19 -17.88 14.53
C LYS A 84 -6.68 -18.03 14.83
N PHE A 85 -7.55 -17.32 14.13
CA PHE A 85 -8.98 -17.23 14.41
C PHE A 85 -9.85 -17.72 13.23
N ILE A 86 -9.37 -17.55 12.01
CA ILE A 86 -10.14 -17.79 10.79
C ILE A 86 -9.27 -18.51 9.76
N VAL A 87 -9.83 -19.50 9.08
CA VAL A 87 -9.22 -20.04 7.86
C VAL A 87 -9.46 -19.03 6.74
N ILE A 88 -8.39 -18.53 6.14
CA ILE A 88 -8.51 -17.60 5.01
C ILE A 88 -8.98 -18.40 3.79
N ASP A 89 -10.29 -18.40 3.58
CA ASP A 89 -10.93 -19.07 2.44
C ASP A 89 -10.66 -18.32 1.12
N GLN A 90 -10.79 -19.03 0.00
CA GLN A 90 -10.57 -18.48 -1.34
C GLN A 90 -11.88 -17.99 -2.01
N SER A 91 -12.98 -17.86 -1.28
CA SER A 91 -14.25 -17.35 -1.81
C SER A 91 -14.20 -15.85 -2.15
N ASN A 92 -14.90 -15.41 -3.21
CA ASN A 92 -14.42 -14.29 -4.02
C ASN A 92 -15.37 -13.11 -4.22
N GLU A 93 -16.57 -13.07 -3.62
CA GLU A 93 -17.55 -12.00 -3.94
C GLU A 93 -17.15 -10.62 -3.36
N ILE A 94 -16.77 -10.59 -2.09
CA ILE A 94 -16.37 -9.34 -1.43
C ILE A 94 -15.11 -8.73 -2.08
N GLU A 95 -14.23 -9.59 -2.59
CA GLU A 95 -12.96 -9.18 -3.20
C GLU A 95 -13.14 -8.46 -4.54
N GLU A 96 -14.21 -8.76 -5.30
CA GLU A 96 -14.47 -8.07 -6.57
C GLU A 96 -14.90 -6.62 -6.34
N ASP A 97 -15.75 -6.37 -5.34
CA ASP A 97 -16.18 -5.01 -4.99
C ASP A 97 -15.02 -4.15 -4.48
N LEU A 98 -14.14 -4.74 -3.69
CA LEU A 98 -12.94 -4.07 -3.22
C LEU A 98 -11.97 -3.76 -4.35
N LEU A 99 -11.76 -4.72 -5.22
CA LEU A 99 -10.93 -4.52 -6.39
C LEU A 99 -11.51 -3.39 -7.27
N ARG A 100 -12.83 -3.36 -7.45
CA ARG A 100 -13.52 -2.29 -8.17
C ARG A 100 -13.28 -0.93 -7.52
N ASN A 101 -13.43 -0.85 -6.20
CA ASN A 101 -13.18 0.38 -5.46
C ASN A 101 -11.72 0.82 -5.56
N LEU A 102 -10.78 -0.13 -5.56
CA LEU A 102 -9.35 0.15 -5.69
C LEU A 102 -9.02 0.79 -7.03
N TYR A 103 -9.40 0.17 -8.16
CA TYR A 103 -9.07 0.74 -9.47
C TYR A 103 -9.86 2.01 -9.77
N ALA A 104 -11.12 2.15 -9.26
CA ALA A 104 -11.87 3.39 -9.36
C ALA A 104 -11.20 4.55 -8.61
N ARG A 105 -10.64 4.29 -7.40
CA ARG A 105 -9.86 5.29 -6.65
C ARG A 105 -8.63 5.78 -7.42
N LEU A 106 -8.08 4.93 -8.29
CA LEU A 106 -6.95 5.28 -9.16
C LEU A 106 -7.40 5.93 -10.48
N ASN A 107 -8.71 6.14 -10.68
CA ASN A 107 -9.32 6.58 -11.94
C ASN A 107 -8.99 5.65 -13.13
N LEU A 108 -8.98 4.35 -12.90
CA LEU A 108 -8.68 3.33 -13.88
C LEU A 108 -9.89 2.41 -14.10
N THR A 109 -9.98 1.83 -15.29
CA THR A 109 -10.83 0.67 -15.56
C THR A 109 -10.14 -0.62 -15.07
N LYS A 110 -10.90 -1.70 -14.96
CA LYS A 110 -10.35 -3.03 -14.57
C LYS A 110 -9.23 -3.48 -15.50
N ASP A 111 -9.41 -3.29 -16.80
CA ASP A 111 -8.44 -3.73 -17.80
C ASP A 111 -7.17 -2.86 -17.80
N GLU A 112 -7.31 -1.55 -17.65
CA GLU A 112 -6.17 -0.65 -17.48
C GLU A 112 -5.37 -1.00 -16.22
N PHE A 113 -6.06 -1.23 -15.10
CA PHE A 113 -5.41 -1.63 -13.85
C PHE A 113 -4.67 -2.96 -14.01
N LYS A 114 -5.32 -3.98 -14.60
CA LYS A 114 -4.70 -5.27 -14.90
C LYS A 114 -3.44 -5.13 -15.77
N ASN A 115 -3.51 -4.32 -16.82
CA ASN A 115 -2.38 -4.10 -17.73
C ASN A 115 -1.21 -3.41 -17.02
N ILE A 116 -1.50 -2.39 -16.20
CA ILE A 116 -0.47 -1.68 -15.42
C ILE A 116 0.18 -2.62 -14.39
N LEU A 117 -0.60 -3.47 -13.71
CA LEU A 117 -0.08 -4.44 -12.76
C LEU A 117 0.90 -5.40 -13.41
N ILE A 118 0.55 -5.94 -14.59
CA ILE A 118 1.41 -6.90 -15.32
C ILE A 118 2.67 -6.20 -15.85
N GLN A 119 2.51 -5.02 -16.49
CA GLN A 119 3.62 -4.35 -17.17
C GLN A 119 4.61 -3.68 -16.22
N LYS A 120 4.14 -3.12 -15.11
CA LYS A 120 4.95 -2.32 -14.19
C LYS A 120 5.20 -2.98 -12.84
N GLY A 121 4.30 -3.85 -12.39
CA GLY A 121 4.33 -4.36 -11.03
C GLY A 121 4.63 -5.85 -10.91
N ASN A 122 4.63 -6.61 -12.01
CA ASN A 122 4.69 -8.06 -11.97
C ASN A 122 3.66 -8.69 -11.02
N TYR A 123 2.50 -8.03 -10.86
CA TYR A 123 1.38 -8.49 -10.04
C TYR A 123 0.22 -8.96 -10.90
N THR A 124 -0.49 -9.96 -10.42
CA THR A 124 -1.77 -10.40 -10.97
C THR A 124 -2.93 -9.79 -10.17
N LEU A 125 -4.11 -9.70 -10.78
CA LEU A 125 -5.32 -9.32 -10.04
C LEU A 125 -5.62 -10.25 -8.87
N LEU A 126 -5.29 -11.55 -8.99
CA LEU A 126 -5.47 -12.52 -7.90
C LEU A 126 -4.57 -12.19 -6.69
N GLU A 127 -3.34 -11.79 -6.91
CA GLU A 127 -2.43 -11.39 -5.82
C GLU A 127 -2.92 -10.11 -5.13
N VAL A 128 -3.42 -9.14 -5.91
CA VAL A 128 -4.03 -7.93 -5.34
C VAL A 128 -5.26 -8.27 -4.51
N LYS A 129 -6.14 -9.16 -5.00
CA LYS A 129 -7.29 -9.63 -4.22
C LYS A 129 -6.89 -10.26 -2.91
N LYS A 130 -5.83 -11.10 -2.90
CA LYS A 130 -5.32 -11.69 -1.66
C LYS A 130 -4.87 -10.63 -0.66
N LYS A 131 -4.18 -9.58 -1.12
CA LYS A 131 -3.80 -8.44 -0.27
C LYS A 131 -5.02 -7.71 0.29
N LEU A 132 -6.00 -7.41 -0.54
CA LEU A 132 -7.25 -6.75 -0.12
C LEU A 132 -8.03 -7.60 0.89
N LYS A 133 -8.06 -8.91 0.70
CA LYS A 133 -8.70 -9.84 1.64
C LYS A 133 -8.05 -9.80 3.02
N ILE A 134 -6.73 -9.79 3.09
CA ILE A 134 -6.00 -9.68 4.36
C ILE A 134 -6.39 -8.37 5.06
N GLU A 135 -6.49 -7.25 4.34
CA GLU A 135 -6.87 -5.97 4.93
C GLU A 135 -8.31 -5.99 5.49
N ILE A 136 -9.27 -6.57 4.77
CA ILE A 136 -10.64 -6.70 5.29
C ILE A 136 -10.69 -7.59 6.52
N LEU A 137 -10.18 -8.81 6.41
CA LEU A 137 -10.22 -9.76 7.52
C LEU A 137 -9.49 -9.21 8.75
N TRP A 138 -8.46 -8.37 8.54
CA TRP A 138 -7.81 -7.65 9.62
C TRP A 138 -8.75 -6.63 10.29
N ASN A 139 -9.45 -5.84 9.50
CA ASN A 139 -10.40 -4.85 10.02
C ASN A 139 -11.56 -5.53 10.76
N ASP A 140 -12.08 -6.63 10.23
CA ASP A 140 -13.13 -7.43 10.87
C ASP A 140 -12.63 -8.02 12.20
N LEU A 141 -11.40 -8.54 12.24
CA LEU A 141 -10.80 -9.07 13.46
C LEU A 141 -10.62 -7.97 14.53
N ILE A 142 -10.14 -6.80 14.13
CA ILE A 142 -10.00 -5.64 15.03
C ILE A 142 -11.37 -5.20 15.55
N PHE A 143 -12.36 -5.06 14.65
CA PHE A 143 -13.72 -4.73 15.05
C PHE A 143 -14.25 -5.73 16.06
N TYR A 144 -14.21 -7.03 15.78
CA TYR A 144 -14.67 -8.08 16.68
C TYR A 144 -13.98 -8.05 18.05
N LYS A 145 -12.66 -7.81 18.09
CA LYS A 145 -11.90 -7.75 19.35
C LYS A 145 -12.26 -6.53 20.21
N PHE A 146 -12.62 -5.41 19.61
CA PHE A 146 -12.74 -4.13 20.30
C PHE A 146 -14.15 -3.52 20.29
N GLU A 147 -15.13 -4.06 19.54
CA GLU A 147 -16.49 -3.53 19.43
C GLU A 147 -17.16 -3.26 20.78
N LYS A 148 -16.95 -4.19 21.76
CA LYS A 148 -17.53 -4.07 23.11
C LYS A 148 -16.87 -2.97 23.95
N GLN A 149 -15.72 -2.47 23.54
CA GLN A 149 -15.00 -1.39 24.23
C GLN A 149 -15.41 -0.02 23.68
N VAL A 150 -16.05 0.03 22.52
CA VAL A 150 -16.54 1.26 21.89
C VAL A 150 -17.87 1.64 22.53
N LYS A 151 -17.90 2.76 23.26
CA LYS A 151 -19.13 3.33 23.80
C LYS A 151 -19.67 4.39 22.84
N ILE A 152 -20.83 4.15 22.27
CA ILE A 152 -21.52 5.10 21.39
C ILE A 152 -22.50 5.91 22.25
N ASP A 153 -22.35 7.23 22.26
CA ASP A 153 -23.32 8.16 22.85
C ASP A 153 -24.39 8.46 21.78
N GLU A 154 -25.45 7.64 21.78
CA GLU A 154 -26.55 7.77 20.81
C GLU A 154 -27.23 9.15 20.87
N LYS A 155 -27.39 9.76 22.06
CA LYS A 155 -27.99 11.08 22.20
C LYS A 155 -27.14 12.15 21.51
N LYS A 156 -25.83 12.08 21.69
CA LYS A 156 -24.92 13.01 21.02
C LYS A 156 -24.90 12.80 19.51
N LEU A 157 -25.01 11.55 19.06
CA LEU A 157 -25.07 11.22 17.64
C LEU A 157 -26.36 11.75 17.00
N LEU A 158 -27.53 11.50 17.61
CA LEU A 158 -28.84 12.00 17.13
C LEU A 158 -28.85 13.53 17.07
N LYS A 159 -28.35 14.21 18.12
CA LYS A 159 -28.25 15.67 18.10
C LYS A 159 -27.39 16.18 16.93
N ARG A 160 -26.28 15.52 16.63
CA ARG A 160 -25.44 15.89 15.47
C ARG A 160 -26.17 15.71 14.13
N ILE A 161 -26.99 14.66 14.00
CA ILE A 161 -27.79 14.42 12.80
C ILE A 161 -28.84 15.53 12.65
N ASP A 162 -29.57 15.86 13.71
CA ASP A 162 -30.57 16.92 13.70
C ASP A 162 -29.95 18.30 13.38
N ASP A 163 -28.83 18.63 14.01
CA ASP A 163 -28.10 19.89 13.77
C ASP A 163 -27.55 19.98 12.31
N SER A 164 -27.29 18.85 11.66
CA SER A 164 -26.75 18.81 10.29
C SER A 164 -27.79 18.88 9.19
N SER A 165 -29.07 18.56 9.50
CA SER A 165 -30.14 18.41 8.48
C SER A 165 -30.55 19.71 7.79
N PHE A 166 -30.14 20.89 8.28
CA PHE A 166 -30.55 22.20 7.76
C PHE A 166 -29.38 23.11 7.35
N LYS A 167 -28.12 22.64 7.37
CA LYS A 167 -26.95 23.45 6.98
C LYS A 167 -26.50 23.12 5.57
N GLU A 168 -25.94 24.11 4.88
CA GLU A 168 -25.19 23.86 3.64
C GLU A 168 -24.17 22.74 3.89
N LYS A 169 -24.22 21.71 3.07
CA LYS A 169 -23.26 20.61 3.16
C LYS A 169 -21.90 21.10 2.70
N LYS A 170 -20.98 21.23 3.62
CA LYS A 170 -19.57 21.46 3.32
C LYS A 170 -18.84 20.14 3.40
N GLU A 171 -18.05 19.88 2.39
CA GLU A 171 -17.18 18.70 2.33
C GLU A 171 -15.72 19.14 2.18
N TYR A 172 -14.84 18.43 2.86
CA TYR A 172 -13.40 18.67 2.81
C TYR A 172 -12.69 17.47 2.20
N LEU A 173 -11.80 17.72 1.24
CA LEU A 173 -10.90 16.68 0.73
C LEU A 173 -9.76 16.47 1.72
N LEU A 174 -9.81 15.37 2.45
CA LEU A 174 -8.89 15.11 3.55
C LEU A 174 -7.87 14.03 3.25
N SER A 175 -6.73 14.18 3.90
CA SER A 175 -5.70 13.16 4.03
C SER A 175 -5.24 13.10 5.49
N GLU A 176 -4.77 11.92 5.92
CA GLU A 176 -4.36 11.68 7.30
C GLU A 176 -2.96 11.06 7.39
N ILE A 177 -2.28 11.32 8.50
CA ILE A 177 -1.11 10.58 8.97
C ILE A 177 -1.40 10.14 10.39
N ILE A 178 -1.71 8.86 10.57
CA ILE A 178 -1.90 8.26 11.90
C ILE A 178 -0.57 7.67 12.33
N PHE A 179 -0.07 8.11 13.48
CA PHE A 179 1.20 7.62 14.00
C PHE A 179 1.11 7.29 15.50
N GLU A 180 1.92 6.34 15.92
CA GLU A 180 1.99 5.91 17.32
C GLU A 180 3.27 6.44 17.96
N LYS A 181 3.11 6.99 19.16
CA LYS A 181 4.22 7.40 20.00
C LYS A 181 4.75 6.21 20.80
N LYS A 182 6.02 5.87 20.66
CA LYS A 182 6.68 4.86 21.52
C LYS A 182 6.88 5.38 22.93
N ILE A 183 6.98 4.46 23.91
CA ILE A 183 7.04 4.78 25.36
C ILE A 183 8.11 5.84 25.69
N ASN A 184 9.27 5.77 25.07
CA ASN A 184 10.41 6.68 25.35
C ASN A 184 10.57 7.79 24.29
N GLN A 185 9.56 8.08 23.48
CA GLN A 185 9.63 9.06 22.40
C GLN A 185 8.92 10.35 22.81
N ASN A 186 9.55 11.52 22.53
CA ASN A 186 8.91 12.80 22.73
C ASN A 186 7.90 13.06 21.59
N LEU A 187 6.63 13.37 21.94
CA LEU A 187 5.57 13.62 20.96
C LEU A 187 5.85 14.86 20.12
N GLU A 188 6.32 15.93 20.73
CA GLU A 188 6.63 17.18 20.04
C GLU A 188 7.76 17.00 19.02
N GLU A 189 8.82 16.30 19.41
CA GLU A 189 9.93 15.97 18.52
C GLU A 189 9.46 15.12 17.32
N LEU A 190 8.63 14.10 17.57
CA LEU A 190 8.06 13.27 16.52
C LEU A 190 7.18 14.09 15.57
N THR A 191 6.32 14.96 16.13
CA THR A 191 5.44 15.82 15.32
C THR A 191 6.25 16.80 14.47
N ASN A 192 7.29 17.41 15.03
CA ASN A 192 8.17 18.31 14.29
C ASN A 192 8.92 17.60 13.17
N LYS A 193 9.34 16.35 13.41
CA LYS A 193 9.97 15.51 12.39
C LYS A 193 9.00 15.16 11.25
N ILE A 194 7.74 14.88 11.56
CA ILE A 194 6.71 14.62 10.54
C ILE A 194 6.43 15.90 9.73
N LYS A 195 6.29 17.06 10.39
CA LYS A 195 6.10 18.34 9.71
C LYS A 195 7.28 18.70 8.78
N ALA A 196 8.52 18.50 9.24
CA ALA A 196 9.70 18.69 8.41
C ALA A 196 9.69 17.75 7.19
N SER A 197 9.33 16.50 7.37
CA SER A 197 9.19 15.53 6.29
C SER A 197 8.11 15.95 5.27
N ILE A 198 6.96 16.49 5.74
CA ILE A 198 5.92 17.01 4.85
C ILE A 198 6.48 18.15 3.99
N SER A 199 7.27 19.05 4.58
CA SER A 199 7.89 20.15 3.84
C SER A 199 8.95 19.70 2.85
N GLU A 200 9.69 18.62 3.15
CA GLU A 200 10.79 18.11 2.32
C GLU A 200 10.29 17.24 1.16
N ILE A 201 9.39 16.29 1.41
CA ILE A 201 8.99 15.25 0.46
C ILE A 201 7.49 15.21 0.16
N GLY A 202 6.72 16.13 0.71
CA GLY A 202 5.27 16.22 0.55
C GLY A 202 4.48 15.31 1.50
N PHE A 203 3.17 15.60 1.61
CA PHE A 203 2.27 14.89 2.54
C PHE A 203 2.13 13.41 2.19
N ASP A 204 1.90 13.09 0.91
CA ASP A 204 1.66 11.72 0.44
C ASP A 204 2.83 10.78 0.78
N ASN A 205 4.06 11.22 0.52
CA ASN A 205 5.27 10.46 0.81
C ASN A 205 5.51 10.34 2.31
N THR A 206 5.23 11.40 3.07
CA THR A 206 5.33 11.40 4.53
C THR A 206 4.32 10.41 5.14
N ALA A 207 3.09 10.36 4.62
CA ALA A 207 2.10 9.39 5.05
C ALA A 207 2.58 7.94 4.83
N ASN A 208 3.18 7.62 3.69
CA ASN A 208 3.75 6.29 3.42
C ASN A 208 4.86 5.92 4.42
N ILE A 209 5.64 6.88 4.91
CA ILE A 209 6.75 6.63 5.84
C ILE A 209 6.27 6.49 7.29
N TYR A 210 5.42 7.42 7.73
CA TYR A 210 5.09 7.57 9.16
C TYR A 210 3.74 6.99 9.55
N SER A 211 2.75 6.97 8.64
CA SER A 211 1.41 6.50 8.98
C SER A 211 1.36 5.00 9.20
N ILE A 212 0.57 4.61 10.20
CA ILE A 212 0.20 3.22 10.49
C ILE A 212 -1.16 2.86 9.91
N SER A 213 -1.89 3.83 9.35
CA SER A 213 -3.18 3.63 8.70
C SER A 213 -3.03 2.92 7.35
N ASP A 214 -4.04 2.16 6.96
CA ASP A 214 -4.10 1.51 5.63
C ASP A 214 -4.17 2.54 4.49
N THR A 215 -4.65 3.77 4.76
CA THR A 215 -4.61 4.90 3.82
C THR A 215 -3.18 5.31 3.45
N SER A 216 -2.18 4.95 4.25
CA SER A 216 -0.77 5.27 3.99
C SER A 216 -0.31 4.84 2.61
N LYS A 217 -0.74 3.67 2.12
CA LYS A 217 -0.41 3.14 0.78
C LYS A 217 -0.87 4.07 -0.36
N PHE A 218 -1.89 4.89 -0.09
CA PHE A 218 -2.48 5.88 -1.01
C PHE A 218 -2.07 7.32 -0.67
N GLY A 219 -0.95 7.50 0.02
CA GLY A 219 -0.51 8.83 0.47
C GLY A 219 -1.37 9.44 1.57
N GLY A 220 -2.06 8.60 2.35
CA GLY A 220 -2.91 9.03 3.45
C GLY A 220 -4.29 9.53 3.01
N LYS A 221 -4.68 9.44 1.74
CA LYS A 221 -5.95 10.00 1.21
C LYS A 221 -7.16 9.30 1.80
N ILE A 222 -8.02 10.07 2.47
CA ILE A 222 -9.34 9.62 2.96
C ILE A 222 -10.40 9.86 1.87
N GLY A 223 -10.35 11.02 1.21
CA GLY A 223 -11.35 11.49 0.25
C GLY A 223 -12.19 12.64 0.78
N TRP A 224 -13.35 12.87 0.18
CA TRP A 224 -14.30 13.89 0.60
C TRP A 224 -15.03 13.47 1.87
N VAL A 225 -15.00 14.32 2.88
CA VAL A 225 -15.57 14.08 4.20
C VAL A 225 -16.50 15.26 4.53
N ASP A 226 -17.74 14.94 4.88
CA ASP A 226 -18.72 15.92 5.31
C ASP A 226 -18.26 16.61 6.62
N GLU A 227 -18.39 17.94 6.68
CA GLU A 227 -18.05 18.74 7.88
C GLU A 227 -18.70 18.18 9.15
N ALA A 228 -19.95 17.71 9.06
CA ALA A 228 -20.67 17.13 10.19
C ALA A 228 -20.05 15.82 10.72
N SER A 229 -19.23 15.14 9.90
CA SER A 229 -18.52 13.92 10.27
C SER A 229 -17.20 14.20 10.98
N LEU A 230 -16.72 15.45 10.96
CA LEU A 230 -15.48 15.83 11.61
C LEU A 230 -15.67 15.97 13.13
N SER A 231 -14.63 15.68 13.89
CA SER A 231 -14.63 15.93 15.32
C SER A 231 -14.54 17.43 15.61
N ASN A 232 -15.09 17.86 16.77
CA ASN A 232 -15.02 19.27 17.20
C ASN A 232 -13.58 19.82 17.36
N LEU A 233 -12.56 18.97 17.28
CA LEU A 233 -11.15 19.36 17.31
C LEU A 233 -10.61 19.79 15.93
N ILE A 234 -11.35 19.47 14.87
CA ILE A 234 -10.96 19.75 13.47
C ILE A 234 -11.87 20.86 12.89
N ASN A 235 -13.06 21.07 13.45
CA ASN A 235 -13.99 22.14 13.11
C ASN A 235 -13.62 23.47 13.75
#